data_a87e98e412460ca48be6ef94ab4ce40a
#
_entry.id   a87e98e412460ca48be6ef94ab4ce40a
#
_cell.length_a   1.000
_cell.length_b   1.000
_cell.length_c   1.000
_cell.angle_alpha   90.00
_cell.angle_beta   90.00
_cell.angle_gamma   90.00
#
_symmetry.space_group_name_H-M   'P 1'
#
loop_
_entity.id
_entity.type
_entity.pdbx_description
1 polymer ?
#
loop_
_entity_poly.entity_id
_entity_poly.type
_entity_poly.pdbx_seq_one_letter_code
_entity_poly.pdbx_strand_id
1 'polypeptide(L)'
;MRLPLPRQLPRRLAASAAALAALLAAAFAAAPPAPAAPTSPAEPAASATVTAGAGFWHTSGRKILDEAGNPVRIAGINWFGFETSNYVAHGLWSRDYRSMIDQMKSLGYNTIRLPYSDDIFKGTTPTSLNTSGGMNADLVGLNSLGVMDRLVDYAGTVGMKVILDRHRPDSGGQSALWYTSSVPESTWLANLKSIAARYAGNSAVVGIDLHNEPHDPACWGCGDQATDWRLAAQRGGEAVLSANSKLLIFVEGVQSFNGSSYWWGGNLQGAGQYPVQLSVAGRVVYSAHDYATSVAQQSWFSDPSFPANMPGVWDKNWGYLFDQNLAPVWVGEFGTTLQSATDQTWLRALVQYLRPTATAGADSFQWTFWSWNPNSGDTGGILNDDWTTVNTVKDGYLASVKSPGFGGGPGGGGPGDTQPPSMPGGLAVTGVTASSVSLSWAASTDDTGVTGYEVYRGGSKVASVAGTSYTDGGLGAATAYSYTVRAKDAAGNVSAASAAVTATTSAGGGGSAGCAAAISLNDWGSGLTATVTVTNTGTAATKGWQVVWTWPTGLQISGSWSADVTRGGQTVTARSLAYNGVLAPAASTTFGVQATRTDASAAASATPVCTATS
;
A
#
# COMPACT_ATOMS: atom_id res chain seq x y z
N MET A 1 -15.93 23.77 59.46
CA MET A 1 -16.68 23.16 60.60
C MET A 1 -16.58 21.65 60.48
N ARG A 2 -15.79 21.06 61.36
CA ARG A 2 -15.76 19.69 61.88
C ARG A 2 -15.82 18.47 60.88
N LEU A 3 -14.67 17.87 60.68
CA LEU A 3 -14.42 16.41 60.59
C LEU A 3 -14.88 15.73 61.93
N PRO A 4 -15.14 14.42 61.98
CA PRO A 4 -14.01 13.50 62.22
C PRO A 4 -14.08 12.09 61.54
N LEU A 5 -12.90 11.52 61.34
CA LEU A 5 -12.49 10.12 61.32
C LEU A 5 -12.38 9.61 62.78
N PRO A 6 -11.98 8.38 63.12
CA PRO A 6 -11.92 7.04 62.50
C PRO A 6 -12.30 5.88 63.46
N ARG A 7 -12.07 4.57 63.09
CA ARG A 7 -11.65 3.45 63.99
C ARG A 7 -11.76 2.11 63.24
N GLN A 8 -10.71 1.43 62.97
CA GLN A 8 -9.79 0.53 63.71
C GLN A 8 -10.25 -0.94 63.73
N LEU A 9 -9.34 -1.76 63.22
CA LEU A 9 -9.19 -3.22 63.28
C LEU A 9 -9.24 -3.80 64.72
N PRO A 10 -9.37 -5.15 64.93
CA PRO A 10 -8.19 -5.87 65.35
C PRO A 10 -7.95 -7.28 64.76
N ARG A 11 -6.72 -7.59 64.85
CA ARG A 11 -5.90 -8.74 64.66
C ARG A 11 -6.21 -9.95 65.58
N ARG A 12 -5.52 -11.07 65.20
CA ARG A 12 -4.95 -12.19 65.98
C ARG A 12 -5.56 -13.57 65.63
N LEU A 13 -4.88 -14.74 65.58
CA LEU A 13 -3.53 -15.15 65.97
C LEU A 13 -3.23 -16.52 65.30
N ALA A 14 -1.97 -16.82 65.15
CA ALA A 14 -1.32 -18.07 64.69
C ALA A 14 -1.26 -19.13 65.81
N ALA A 15 -0.95 -20.35 65.39
CA ALA A 15 -0.06 -21.34 66.05
C ALA A 15 -0.30 -22.73 65.45
N SER A 16 0.59 -23.40 64.93
CA SER A 16 1.85 -24.14 65.33
C SER A 16 1.64 -25.66 65.33
N ALA A 17 2.27 -26.33 64.44
CA ALA A 17 3.38 -27.32 64.52
C ALA A 17 3.13 -28.69 65.20
N ALA A 18 3.61 -29.70 64.55
CA ALA A 18 4.58 -30.73 64.92
C ALA A 18 4.17 -32.18 64.65
N ALA A 19 4.94 -32.74 63.79
CA ALA A 19 5.51 -34.09 63.64
C ALA A 19 5.05 -35.24 64.53
N LEU A 20 4.86 -36.44 63.90
CA LEU A 20 5.48 -37.69 64.36
C LEU A 20 5.58 -38.71 63.22
N ALA A 21 6.79 -39.27 63.02
CA ALA A 21 7.08 -40.39 62.13
C ALA A 21 6.88 -41.70 62.90
N ALA A 22 6.36 -42.76 62.25
CA ALA A 22 6.59 -44.16 62.63
C ALA A 22 6.43 -45.06 61.42
N LEU A 23 7.44 -45.84 61.17
CA LEU A 23 7.55 -46.98 60.24
C LEU A 23 6.48 -48.04 60.53
N LEU A 24 6.02 -48.77 59.50
CA LEU A 24 6.02 -50.25 59.47
C LEU A 24 5.60 -50.78 58.07
N ALA A 25 6.43 -51.71 57.64
CA ALA A 25 6.50 -52.70 56.59
C ALA A 25 5.27 -53.13 55.77
N ALA A 26 5.55 -53.25 54.52
CA ALA A 26 5.15 -54.16 53.42
C ALA A 26 3.96 -55.12 53.59
N ALA A 27 3.03 -55.08 52.69
CA ALA A 27 2.30 -56.17 52.04
C ALA A 27 1.93 -55.81 50.62
N PHE A 28 2.50 -56.51 49.63
CA PHE A 28 2.11 -56.46 48.26
C PHE A 28 0.69 -57.04 48.08
N ALA A 29 -0.28 -56.25 47.80
CA ALA A 29 -1.55 -56.69 47.23
C ALA A 29 -1.70 -56.01 45.87
N ALA A 30 -1.87 -56.80 44.79
CA ALA A 30 -2.10 -56.32 43.45
C ALA A 30 -3.39 -55.49 43.38
N ALA A 31 -3.27 -54.26 42.94
CA ALA A 31 -4.39 -53.40 42.69
C ALA A 31 -5.14 -53.85 41.40
N PRO A 32 -6.46 -53.76 41.35
CA PRO A 32 -7.22 -54.02 40.11
C PRO A 32 -6.91 -52.89 39.07
N PRO A 33 -7.05 -53.21 37.76
CA PRO A 33 -6.80 -52.21 36.72
C PRO A 33 -7.73 -51.01 36.89
N ALA A 34 -7.19 -49.80 36.80
CA ALA A 34 -7.94 -48.57 36.81
C ALA A 34 -8.96 -48.54 35.63
N PRO A 35 -10.16 -48.04 35.82
CA PRO A 35 -11.10 -47.85 34.71
C PRO A 35 -10.50 -46.86 33.69
N ALA A 36 -10.62 -47.20 32.40
CA ALA A 36 -10.19 -46.34 31.30
C ALA A 36 -10.78 -44.94 31.47
N ALA A 37 -9.93 -43.94 31.40
CA ALA A 37 -10.39 -42.54 31.38
C ALA A 37 -11.37 -42.34 30.22
N PRO A 38 -12.47 -41.58 30.42
CA PRO A 38 -13.36 -41.27 29.32
C PRO A 38 -12.56 -40.54 28.24
N THR A 39 -12.62 -41.05 27.00
CA THR A 39 -12.10 -40.37 25.84
C THR A 39 -12.80 -39.02 25.74
N SER A 40 -12.06 -37.92 25.92
CA SER A 40 -12.58 -36.60 25.58
C SER A 40 -13.20 -36.64 24.17
N PRO A 41 -14.36 -36.02 23.96
CA PRO A 41 -14.87 -35.85 22.62
C PRO A 41 -13.78 -35.17 21.79
N ALA A 42 -13.50 -35.71 20.60
CA ALA A 42 -12.61 -35.04 19.66
C ALA A 42 -13.10 -33.60 19.51
N GLU A 43 -12.23 -32.62 19.79
CA GLU A 43 -12.47 -31.25 19.42
C GLU A 43 -12.91 -31.24 17.94
N PRO A 44 -14.02 -30.58 17.59
CA PRO A 44 -14.38 -30.45 16.19
C PRO A 44 -13.18 -29.84 15.49
N ALA A 45 -12.70 -30.50 14.43
CA ALA A 45 -11.62 -29.99 13.60
C ALA A 45 -11.91 -28.52 13.31
N ALA A 46 -10.98 -27.64 13.64
CA ALA A 46 -11.10 -26.22 13.37
C ALA A 46 -11.48 -26.09 11.90
N SER A 47 -12.68 -25.58 11.63
CA SER A 47 -13.14 -25.28 10.27
C SER A 47 -12.03 -24.45 9.63
N ALA A 48 -11.43 -24.95 8.57
CA ALA A 48 -10.50 -24.15 7.76
C ALA A 48 -11.22 -22.84 7.44
N THR A 49 -10.69 -21.74 7.90
CA THR A 49 -11.22 -20.41 7.62
C THR A 49 -11.08 -20.19 6.11
N VAL A 50 -12.17 -20.39 5.36
CA VAL A 50 -12.21 -20.06 3.94
C VAL A 50 -11.93 -18.57 3.83
N THR A 51 -10.83 -18.20 3.17
CA THR A 51 -10.50 -16.80 2.94
C THR A 51 -11.60 -16.19 2.08
N ALA A 52 -12.30 -15.16 2.60
CA ALA A 52 -13.37 -14.49 1.89
C ALA A 52 -12.87 -13.92 0.55
N GLY A 53 -13.78 -13.86 -0.45
CA GLY A 53 -13.51 -13.23 -1.74
C GLY A 53 -13.31 -14.18 -2.91
N ALA A 54 -13.47 -15.49 -2.72
CA ALA A 54 -13.37 -16.47 -3.80
C ALA A 54 -14.48 -16.29 -4.85
N GLY A 55 -14.14 -16.60 -6.11
CA GLY A 55 -15.09 -16.60 -7.22
C GLY A 55 -15.68 -15.25 -7.59
N PHE A 56 -16.87 -15.27 -8.20
CA PHE A 56 -17.64 -14.06 -8.52
C PHE A 56 -18.53 -13.67 -7.34
N TRP A 57 -18.77 -12.38 -7.20
CA TRP A 57 -19.47 -11.83 -6.06
C TRP A 57 -20.93 -11.51 -6.36
N HIS A 58 -21.73 -11.40 -5.30
CA HIS A 58 -23.13 -10.97 -5.38
C HIS A 58 -23.50 -10.11 -4.17
N THR A 59 -24.63 -9.41 -4.23
CA THR A 59 -25.07 -8.55 -3.13
C THR A 59 -26.23 -9.18 -2.36
N SER A 60 -26.30 -8.93 -1.05
CA SER A 60 -27.41 -9.28 -0.18
C SER A 60 -27.61 -8.21 0.88
N GLY A 61 -28.73 -7.46 0.80
CA GLY A 61 -28.91 -6.26 1.58
C GLY A 61 -27.72 -5.31 1.38
N ARG A 62 -27.13 -4.79 2.46
CA ARG A 62 -25.98 -3.90 2.43
C ARG A 62 -24.61 -4.56 2.22
N LYS A 63 -24.59 -5.87 2.04
CA LYS A 63 -23.34 -6.65 1.97
C LYS A 63 -23.03 -7.10 0.56
N ILE A 64 -21.74 -7.16 0.25
CA ILE A 64 -21.20 -7.92 -0.87
C ILE A 64 -20.76 -9.27 -0.32
N LEU A 65 -21.14 -10.35 -0.98
CA LEU A 65 -20.80 -11.72 -0.63
C LEU A 65 -19.99 -12.36 -1.75
N ASP A 66 -19.06 -13.22 -1.39
CA ASP A 66 -18.34 -14.06 -2.34
C ASP A 66 -19.19 -15.23 -2.85
N GLU A 67 -18.66 -16.06 -3.73
CA GLU A 67 -19.38 -17.22 -4.31
C GLU A 67 -19.83 -18.22 -3.25
N ALA A 68 -19.13 -18.32 -2.12
CA ALA A 68 -19.45 -19.19 -1.00
C ALA A 68 -20.43 -18.54 0.02
N GLY A 69 -20.80 -17.27 -0.19
CA GLY A 69 -21.68 -16.51 0.69
C GLY A 69 -20.97 -15.82 1.86
N ASN A 70 -19.63 -15.78 1.88
CA ASN A 70 -18.89 -15.06 2.90
C ASN A 70 -18.89 -13.56 2.60
N PRO A 71 -19.11 -12.69 3.61
CA PRO A 71 -19.03 -11.27 3.43
C PRO A 71 -17.61 -10.82 3.06
N VAL A 72 -17.50 -9.97 2.03
CA VAL A 72 -16.23 -9.39 1.57
C VAL A 72 -16.22 -7.89 1.82
N ARG A 73 -15.03 -7.34 2.03
CA ARG A 73 -14.79 -5.90 2.11
C ARG A 73 -13.81 -5.47 1.03
N ILE A 74 -14.26 -4.59 0.14
CA ILE A 74 -13.38 -3.88 -0.78
C ILE A 74 -12.64 -2.80 0.00
N ALA A 75 -11.32 -2.86 -0.02
CA ALA A 75 -10.39 -1.86 0.50
C ALA A 75 -9.32 -1.65 -0.56
N GLY A 76 -9.53 -0.71 -1.45
CA GLY A 76 -8.80 -0.66 -2.70
C GLY A 76 -8.21 0.69 -3.06
N ILE A 77 -7.71 0.74 -4.28
CA ILE A 77 -6.99 1.87 -4.84
C ILE A 77 -7.38 2.09 -6.30
N ASN A 78 -7.53 3.33 -6.71
CA ASN A 78 -7.67 3.71 -8.11
C ASN A 78 -6.29 3.76 -8.76
N TRP A 79 -6.11 3.13 -9.92
CA TRP A 79 -4.89 3.18 -10.72
C TRP A 79 -5.23 3.63 -12.14
N PHE A 80 -5.14 4.93 -12.37
CA PHE A 80 -5.58 5.54 -13.60
C PHE A 80 -4.51 5.55 -14.70
N GLY A 81 -4.97 5.79 -15.96
CA GLY A 81 -4.11 5.94 -17.12
C GLY A 81 -4.69 5.39 -18.43
N PHE A 82 -5.48 4.30 -18.41
CA PHE A 82 -6.10 3.77 -19.63
C PHE A 82 -7.20 4.69 -20.21
N GLU A 83 -7.71 5.61 -19.42
CA GLU A 83 -8.69 6.64 -19.84
C GLU A 83 -8.02 7.83 -20.48
N THR A 84 -6.69 7.97 -20.39
CA THR A 84 -5.90 9.08 -20.93
C THR A 84 -5.33 8.75 -22.32
N SER A 85 -4.68 9.73 -22.95
CA SER A 85 -3.95 9.53 -24.21
C SER A 85 -2.74 8.59 -24.12
N ASN A 86 -2.40 8.13 -22.92
CA ASN A 86 -1.39 7.08 -22.73
C ASN A 86 -1.95 5.67 -23.02
N TYR A 87 -3.26 5.47 -22.85
CA TYR A 87 -3.96 4.19 -23.06
C TYR A 87 -3.35 3.01 -22.29
N VAL A 88 -2.77 3.30 -21.12
CA VAL A 88 -2.09 2.35 -20.24
C VAL A 88 -2.01 2.92 -18.82
N ALA A 89 -2.07 2.07 -17.80
CA ALA A 89 -1.92 2.51 -16.42
C ALA A 89 -0.64 3.34 -16.25
N HIS A 90 -0.74 4.49 -15.59
CA HIS A 90 0.38 5.39 -15.42
C HIS A 90 1.44 4.80 -14.49
N GLY A 91 2.71 5.23 -14.71
CA GLY A 91 3.88 4.75 -13.99
C GLY A 91 4.58 3.57 -14.66
N LEU A 92 4.00 2.94 -15.69
CA LEU A 92 4.64 1.85 -16.43
C LEU A 92 5.83 2.31 -17.30
N TRP A 93 6.05 3.62 -17.42
CA TRP A 93 7.28 4.20 -17.93
C TRP A 93 8.45 4.15 -16.94
N SER A 94 8.16 3.92 -15.64
CA SER A 94 9.10 3.96 -14.54
C SER A 94 9.29 2.62 -13.85
N ARG A 95 8.23 1.77 -13.81
CA ARG A 95 8.23 0.50 -13.06
C ARG A 95 7.54 -0.63 -13.81
N ASP A 96 7.89 -1.85 -13.43
CA ASP A 96 7.16 -3.06 -13.82
C ASP A 96 5.80 -3.11 -13.11
N TYR A 97 4.74 -3.48 -13.84
CA TYR A 97 3.37 -3.51 -13.33
C TYR A 97 3.18 -4.50 -12.18
N ARG A 98 3.91 -5.61 -12.19
CA ARG A 98 3.85 -6.61 -11.12
C ARG A 98 4.37 -6.02 -9.82
N SER A 99 5.49 -5.32 -9.89
CA SER A 99 6.08 -4.63 -8.74
C SER A 99 5.11 -3.59 -8.12
N MET A 100 4.30 -2.91 -8.95
CA MET A 100 3.29 -1.97 -8.46
C MET A 100 2.13 -2.70 -7.77
N ILE A 101 1.60 -3.76 -8.39
CA ILE A 101 0.50 -4.56 -7.83
C ILE A 101 0.94 -5.26 -6.54
N ASP A 102 2.16 -5.80 -6.48
CA ASP A 102 2.72 -6.40 -5.26
C ASP A 102 2.82 -5.37 -4.13
N GLN A 103 3.24 -4.15 -4.44
CA GLN A 103 3.30 -3.08 -3.45
C GLN A 103 1.90 -2.67 -2.97
N MET A 104 0.91 -2.52 -3.85
CA MET A 104 -0.48 -2.28 -3.45
C MET A 104 -0.95 -3.35 -2.47
N LYS A 105 -0.77 -4.63 -2.81
CA LYS A 105 -1.11 -5.75 -1.94
C LYS A 105 -0.37 -5.69 -0.60
N SER A 106 0.93 -5.45 -0.62
CA SER A 106 1.77 -5.40 0.60
C SER A 106 1.36 -4.28 1.56
N LEU A 107 0.78 -3.21 1.03
CA LEU A 107 0.22 -2.10 1.80
C LEU A 107 -1.19 -2.40 2.36
N GLY A 108 -1.78 -3.54 2.02
CA GLY A 108 -3.10 -3.96 2.51
C GLY A 108 -4.27 -3.48 1.66
N TYR A 109 -4.04 -3.10 0.40
CA TYR A 109 -5.09 -2.92 -0.60
C TYR A 109 -5.42 -4.28 -1.23
N ASN A 110 -6.69 -4.55 -1.46
CA ASN A 110 -7.15 -5.83 -2.00
C ASN A 110 -7.87 -5.72 -3.34
N THR A 111 -8.15 -4.52 -3.80
CA THR A 111 -8.90 -4.26 -5.04
C THR A 111 -8.30 -3.07 -5.79
N ILE A 112 -8.25 -3.17 -7.10
CA ILE A 112 -7.85 -2.07 -8.00
C ILE A 112 -9.08 -1.63 -8.77
N ARG A 113 -9.48 -0.34 -8.68
CA ARG A 113 -10.37 0.29 -9.65
C ARG A 113 -9.50 0.79 -10.79
N LEU A 114 -9.82 0.36 -12.01
CA LEU A 114 -9.01 0.60 -13.19
C LEU A 114 -9.79 1.44 -14.22
N PRO A 115 -9.61 2.76 -14.20
CA PRO A 115 -10.23 3.68 -15.16
C PRO A 115 -9.81 3.40 -16.60
N TYR A 116 -10.76 3.47 -17.54
CA TYR A 116 -10.49 3.38 -18.99
C TYR A 116 -11.42 4.29 -19.80
N SER A 117 -11.02 4.60 -21.04
CA SER A 117 -11.89 5.25 -22.03
C SER A 117 -12.32 4.26 -23.12
N ASP A 118 -13.41 4.59 -23.83
CA ASP A 118 -13.87 3.77 -24.96
C ASP A 118 -12.83 3.70 -26.11
N ASP A 119 -11.81 4.54 -26.09
CA ASP A 119 -10.73 4.48 -27.08
C ASP A 119 -9.94 3.17 -27.02
N ILE A 120 -9.87 2.48 -25.87
CA ILE A 120 -9.15 1.20 -25.74
C ILE A 120 -9.73 0.09 -26.65
N PHE A 121 -11.03 0.21 -27.03
CA PHE A 121 -11.68 -0.76 -27.95
C PHE A 121 -11.32 -0.55 -29.41
N LYS A 122 -10.65 0.55 -29.76
CA LYS A 122 -10.21 0.87 -31.13
C LYS A 122 -8.87 0.20 -31.50
N GLY A 123 -8.36 -0.71 -30.68
CA GLY A 123 -7.06 -1.33 -30.89
C GLY A 123 -5.88 -0.40 -30.64
N THR A 124 -6.09 0.63 -29.81
CA THR A 124 -5.08 1.64 -29.50
C THR A 124 -3.80 1.04 -28.95
N THR A 125 -2.67 1.57 -29.39
CA THR A 125 -1.35 1.19 -28.89
C THR A 125 -1.02 2.01 -27.64
N PRO A 126 -0.63 1.36 -26.54
CA PRO A 126 -0.15 2.07 -25.35
C PRO A 126 1.05 2.96 -25.68
N THR A 127 1.04 4.17 -25.10
CA THR A 127 2.18 5.07 -25.11
C THR A 127 2.86 5.10 -23.74
N SER A 128 4.10 5.56 -23.67
CA SER A 128 4.79 5.70 -22.36
C SER A 128 4.95 4.40 -21.58
N LEU A 129 5.23 3.31 -22.27
CA LEU A 129 5.54 1.99 -21.70
C LEU A 129 7.06 1.75 -21.76
N ASN A 130 7.70 1.53 -20.62
CA ASN A 130 9.12 1.18 -20.56
C ASN A 130 9.29 -0.34 -20.58
N THR A 131 9.99 -0.84 -21.58
CA THR A 131 10.29 -2.27 -21.76
C THR A 131 11.80 -2.56 -21.70
N SER A 132 12.61 -1.57 -21.32
CA SER A 132 14.07 -1.69 -21.24
C SER A 132 14.49 -2.58 -20.07
N GLY A 133 15.58 -3.32 -20.24
CA GLY A 133 16.13 -4.15 -19.17
C GLY A 133 15.24 -5.32 -18.73
N GLY A 134 14.24 -5.70 -19.53
CA GLY A 134 13.28 -6.75 -19.19
C GLY A 134 12.04 -6.27 -18.43
N MET A 135 11.98 -4.98 -18.10
CA MET A 135 10.79 -4.38 -17.48
C MET A 135 9.59 -4.45 -18.43
N ASN A 136 8.42 -4.88 -17.95
CA ASN A 136 7.19 -4.98 -18.75
C ASN A 136 7.41 -5.70 -20.12
N ALA A 137 8.36 -6.64 -20.21
CA ALA A 137 8.75 -7.25 -21.47
C ALA A 137 7.62 -8.03 -22.16
N ASP A 138 6.70 -8.57 -21.37
CA ASP A 138 5.52 -9.30 -21.84
C ASP A 138 4.38 -8.39 -22.30
N LEU A 139 4.53 -7.08 -22.18
CA LEU A 139 3.59 -6.09 -22.70
C LEU A 139 3.95 -5.60 -24.10
N VAL A 140 5.14 -5.96 -24.61
CA VAL A 140 5.62 -5.53 -25.93
C VAL A 140 4.67 -6.01 -27.03
N GLY A 141 4.22 -5.08 -27.87
CA GLY A 141 3.37 -5.38 -29.02
C GLY A 141 1.89 -5.60 -28.68
N LEU A 142 1.50 -5.52 -27.42
CA LEU A 142 0.10 -5.56 -27.01
C LEU A 142 -0.59 -4.21 -27.25
N ASN A 143 -1.87 -4.26 -27.63
CA ASN A 143 -2.74 -3.08 -27.55
C ASN A 143 -3.20 -2.83 -26.08
N SER A 144 -3.90 -1.72 -25.84
CA SER A 144 -4.37 -1.36 -24.50
C SER A 144 -5.16 -2.46 -23.80
N LEU A 145 -6.08 -3.12 -24.49
CA LEU A 145 -6.84 -4.24 -23.90
C LEU A 145 -5.95 -5.43 -23.56
N GLY A 146 -4.94 -5.73 -24.38
CA GLY A 146 -3.96 -6.78 -24.10
C GLY A 146 -3.09 -6.46 -22.89
N VAL A 147 -2.72 -5.20 -22.70
CA VAL A 147 -2.02 -4.76 -21.49
C VAL A 147 -2.94 -4.88 -20.27
N MET A 148 -4.20 -4.44 -20.38
CA MET A 148 -5.20 -4.56 -19.30
C MET A 148 -5.36 -6.02 -18.87
N ASP A 149 -5.40 -6.97 -19.81
CA ASP A 149 -5.45 -8.41 -19.49
C ASP A 149 -4.29 -8.83 -18.60
N ARG A 150 -3.06 -8.41 -18.92
CA ARG A 150 -1.88 -8.77 -18.12
C ARG A 150 -1.95 -8.24 -16.68
N LEU A 151 -2.43 -7.01 -16.54
CA LEU A 151 -2.62 -6.41 -15.20
C LEU A 151 -3.71 -7.17 -14.42
N VAL A 152 -4.84 -7.45 -15.05
CA VAL A 152 -5.98 -8.19 -14.45
C VAL A 152 -5.55 -9.60 -14.05
N ASP A 153 -4.89 -10.33 -14.94
CA ASP A 153 -4.44 -11.69 -14.69
C ASP A 153 -3.45 -11.73 -13.53
N TYR A 154 -2.49 -10.81 -13.51
CA TYR A 154 -1.51 -10.76 -12.42
C TYR A 154 -2.16 -10.37 -11.09
N ALA A 155 -3.06 -9.39 -11.09
CA ALA A 155 -3.82 -9.02 -9.90
C ALA A 155 -4.57 -10.24 -9.33
N GLY A 156 -5.22 -11.03 -10.19
CA GLY A 156 -5.88 -12.29 -9.80
C GLY A 156 -4.91 -13.32 -9.24
N THR A 157 -3.74 -13.48 -9.85
CA THR A 157 -2.70 -14.41 -9.39
C THR A 157 -2.23 -14.09 -7.96
N VAL A 158 -2.07 -12.81 -7.64
CA VAL A 158 -1.66 -12.39 -6.30
C VAL A 158 -2.83 -12.21 -5.32
N GLY A 159 -4.05 -12.56 -5.71
CA GLY A 159 -5.24 -12.49 -4.85
C GLY A 159 -5.82 -11.09 -4.68
N MET A 160 -5.62 -10.20 -5.64
CA MET A 160 -6.33 -8.93 -5.74
C MET A 160 -7.51 -9.03 -6.71
N LYS A 161 -8.49 -8.18 -6.53
CA LYS A 161 -9.65 -8.05 -7.42
C LYS A 161 -9.57 -6.75 -8.22
N VAL A 162 -10.30 -6.71 -9.33
CA VAL A 162 -10.34 -5.56 -10.21
C VAL A 162 -11.79 -5.15 -10.47
N ILE A 163 -12.06 -3.85 -10.39
CA ILE A 163 -13.27 -3.19 -10.86
C ILE A 163 -12.87 -2.38 -12.08
N LEU A 164 -13.51 -2.64 -13.21
CA LEU A 164 -13.24 -1.90 -14.45
C LEU A 164 -14.17 -0.69 -14.49
N ASP A 165 -13.60 0.50 -14.60
CA ASP A 165 -14.35 1.75 -14.60
C ASP A 165 -14.32 2.39 -15.98
N ARG A 166 -15.49 2.51 -16.59
CA ARG A 166 -15.65 3.32 -17.80
C ARG A 166 -15.63 4.80 -17.43
N HIS A 167 -14.43 5.35 -17.37
CA HIS A 167 -14.15 6.69 -16.84
C HIS A 167 -14.47 7.82 -17.80
N ARG A 168 -14.23 7.60 -19.12
CA ARG A 168 -14.38 8.62 -20.15
C ARG A 168 -14.92 8.02 -21.44
N PRO A 169 -15.65 8.82 -22.25
CA PRO A 169 -16.06 8.41 -23.60
C PRO A 169 -14.87 8.30 -24.56
N ASP A 170 -13.85 9.13 -24.36
CA ASP A 170 -12.60 9.14 -25.12
C ASP A 170 -11.48 9.70 -24.24
N SER A 171 -10.25 9.70 -24.74
CA SER A 171 -9.09 10.18 -24.01
C SER A 171 -9.02 11.70 -23.82
N GLY A 172 -9.95 12.44 -24.41
CA GLY A 172 -9.99 13.91 -24.33
C GLY A 172 -10.55 14.46 -23.03
N GLY A 173 -11.47 13.74 -22.36
CA GLY A 173 -12.02 14.21 -21.08
C GLY A 173 -13.26 13.46 -20.62
N GLN A 174 -13.74 13.83 -19.44
CA GLN A 174 -15.00 13.35 -18.87
C GLN A 174 -16.20 13.89 -19.64
N SER A 175 -17.35 13.25 -19.47
CA SER A 175 -18.64 13.74 -19.96
C SER A 175 -19.71 13.62 -18.89
N ALA A 176 -20.61 14.59 -18.83
CA ALA A 176 -21.72 14.62 -17.90
C ALA A 176 -22.69 13.43 -18.07
N LEU A 177 -22.83 12.99 -19.31
CA LEU A 177 -23.68 11.86 -19.71
C LEU A 177 -22.81 10.71 -20.18
N TRP A 178 -23.33 9.50 -20.13
CA TRP A 178 -22.67 8.24 -20.55
C TRP A 178 -22.40 8.17 -22.06
N TYR A 179 -22.86 9.16 -22.82
CA TYR A 179 -22.69 9.28 -24.27
C TYR A 179 -22.27 10.68 -24.69
N THR A 180 -21.69 10.78 -25.86
CA THR A 180 -21.37 12.04 -26.54
C THR A 180 -21.74 11.92 -28.02
N SER A 181 -21.55 13.00 -28.79
CA SER A 181 -21.73 12.96 -30.25
C SER A 181 -20.73 12.02 -30.94
N SER A 182 -19.52 11.86 -30.37
CA SER A 182 -18.47 10.97 -30.89
C SER A 182 -18.59 9.52 -30.40
N VAL A 183 -19.20 9.32 -29.23
CA VAL A 183 -19.44 8.01 -28.61
C VAL A 183 -20.92 7.91 -28.24
N PRO A 184 -21.79 7.52 -29.16
CA PRO A 184 -23.22 7.38 -28.91
C PRO A 184 -23.50 6.25 -27.90
N GLU A 185 -24.67 6.29 -27.26
CA GLU A 185 -25.08 5.28 -26.26
C GLU A 185 -24.95 3.84 -26.78
N SER A 186 -25.26 3.60 -28.06
CA SER A 186 -25.11 2.27 -28.66
C SER A 186 -23.67 1.74 -28.63
N THR A 187 -22.67 2.63 -28.79
CA THR A 187 -21.25 2.29 -28.66
C THR A 187 -20.89 1.98 -27.21
N TRP A 188 -21.32 2.82 -26.25
CA TRP A 188 -21.13 2.58 -24.82
C TRP A 188 -21.68 1.20 -24.40
N LEU A 189 -22.93 0.87 -24.78
CA LEU A 189 -23.54 -0.42 -24.49
C LEU A 189 -22.79 -1.60 -25.14
N ALA A 190 -22.34 -1.45 -26.38
CA ALA A 190 -21.57 -2.47 -27.08
C ALA A 190 -20.20 -2.70 -26.41
N ASN A 191 -19.52 -1.65 -25.96
CA ASN A 191 -18.23 -1.72 -25.29
C ASN A 191 -18.36 -2.33 -23.90
N LEU A 192 -19.38 -1.96 -23.12
CA LEU A 192 -19.69 -2.60 -21.84
C LEU A 192 -19.93 -4.11 -21.99
N LYS A 193 -20.73 -4.50 -23.01
CA LYS A 193 -20.96 -5.90 -23.33
C LYS A 193 -19.67 -6.62 -23.73
N SER A 194 -18.84 -5.99 -24.55
CA SER A 194 -17.57 -6.55 -25.03
C SER A 194 -16.59 -6.80 -23.88
N ILE A 195 -16.41 -5.84 -22.99
CA ILE A 195 -15.47 -6.01 -21.86
C ILE A 195 -15.99 -7.04 -20.84
N ALA A 196 -17.31 -7.11 -20.62
CA ALA A 196 -17.93 -8.13 -19.78
C ALA A 196 -17.72 -9.53 -20.33
N ALA A 197 -17.85 -9.71 -21.66
CA ALA A 197 -17.57 -10.97 -22.33
C ALA A 197 -16.09 -11.37 -22.25
N ARG A 198 -15.18 -10.40 -22.38
CA ARG A 198 -13.73 -10.60 -22.30
C ARG A 198 -13.30 -11.28 -21.00
N TYR A 199 -13.90 -10.89 -19.88
CA TYR A 199 -13.58 -11.42 -18.57
C TYR A 199 -14.62 -12.41 -18.02
N ALA A 200 -15.45 -13.03 -18.87
CA ALA A 200 -16.51 -13.93 -18.43
C ALA A 200 -16.02 -15.14 -17.63
N GLY A 201 -14.79 -15.60 -17.90
CA GLY A 201 -14.15 -16.71 -17.17
C GLY A 201 -13.16 -16.27 -16.07
N ASN A 202 -12.94 -14.96 -15.87
CA ASN A 202 -11.93 -14.45 -14.97
C ASN A 202 -12.55 -13.72 -13.77
N SER A 203 -12.63 -14.41 -12.62
CA SER A 203 -13.20 -13.87 -11.39
C SER A 203 -12.29 -12.86 -10.68
N ALA A 204 -11.12 -12.53 -11.22
CA ALA A 204 -10.36 -11.37 -10.76
C ALA A 204 -11.12 -10.07 -11.05
N VAL A 205 -11.86 -10.00 -12.18
CA VAL A 205 -12.80 -8.90 -12.45
C VAL A 205 -14.11 -9.20 -11.72
N VAL A 206 -14.43 -8.40 -10.72
CA VAL A 206 -15.63 -8.60 -9.90
C VAL A 206 -16.82 -7.77 -10.36
N GLY A 207 -16.58 -6.70 -11.14
CA GLY A 207 -17.65 -5.86 -11.64
C GLY A 207 -17.18 -4.74 -12.54
N ILE A 208 -18.16 -4.01 -13.07
CA ILE A 208 -17.95 -2.85 -13.95
C ILE A 208 -18.65 -1.65 -13.34
N ASP A 209 -17.92 -0.54 -13.21
CA ASP A 209 -18.42 0.80 -12.95
C ASP A 209 -18.84 1.40 -14.29
N LEU A 210 -20.13 1.66 -14.44
CA LEU A 210 -20.75 1.85 -15.76
C LEU A 210 -20.36 3.16 -16.43
N HIS A 211 -20.19 4.22 -15.65
CA HIS A 211 -19.85 5.56 -16.11
C HIS A 211 -19.42 6.42 -14.94
N ASN A 212 -18.23 7.03 -15.05
CA ASN A 212 -17.66 7.89 -14.02
C ASN A 212 -18.34 9.25 -13.97
N GLU A 213 -18.73 9.63 -12.76
CA GLU A 213 -19.16 10.97 -12.38
C GLU A 213 -20.28 11.60 -13.25
N PRO A 214 -21.46 10.97 -13.34
CA PRO A 214 -22.61 11.61 -13.93
C PRO A 214 -22.93 12.92 -13.20
N HIS A 215 -23.03 14.02 -13.96
CA HIS A 215 -23.33 15.33 -13.42
C HIS A 215 -24.28 16.10 -14.33
N ASP A 216 -24.74 17.26 -13.92
CA ASP A 216 -25.74 18.01 -14.68
C ASP A 216 -25.36 18.17 -16.16
N PRO A 217 -26.23 17.78 -17.13
CA PRO A 217 -27.67 17.58 -16.99
C PRO A 217 -28.14 16.15 -16.64
N ALA A 218 -27.25 15.22 -16.23
CA ALA A 218 -27.70 13.91 -15.77
C ALA A 218 -28.60 14.06 -14.54
N CYS A 219 -29.74 13.39 -14.54
CA CYS A 219 -30.72 13.37 -13.44
C CYS A 219 -30.98 11.94 -12.96
N TRP A 220 -31.62 11.80 -11.81
CA TRP A 220 -31.99 10.52 -11.25
C TRP A 220 -33.51 10.39 -11.10
N GLY A 221 -34.14 9.45 -11.81
CA GLY A 221 -35.57 9.19 -11.71
C GLY A 221 -36.45 10.28 -12.36
N CYS A 222 -35.90 11.10 -13.23
CA CYS A 222 -36.65 12.16 -13.95
C CYS A 222 -37.47 11.63 -15.14
N GLY A 223 -37.22 10.39 -15.58
CA GLY A 223 -37.99 9.72 -16.64
C GLY A 223 -37.58 10.05 -18.06
N ASP A 224 -36.65 10.98 -18.28
CA ASP A 224 -36.12 11.31 -19.59
C ASP A 224 -35.02 10.31 -20.00
N GLN A 225 -35.23 9.58 -21.10
CA GLN A 225 -34.31 8.56 -21.58
C GLN A 225 -32.91 9.10 -21.94
N ALA A 226 -32.81 10.39 -22.26
CA ALA A 226 -31.54 11.02 -22.65
C ALA A 226 -30.73 11.49 -21.45
N THR A 227 -31.34 11.78 -20.30
CA THR A 227 -30.69 12.39 -19.15
C THR A 227 -30.89 11.61 -17.84
N ASP A 228 -31.86 10.69 -17.76
CA ASP A 228 -32.08 9.87 -16.56
C ASP A 228 -31.00 8.78 -16.44
N TRP A 229 -29.98 9.07 -15.62
CA TRP A 229 -28.87 8.17 -15.38
C TRP A 229 -29.32 6.82 -14.80
N ARG A 230 -30.33 6.80 -13.92
CA ARG A 230 -30.87 5.55 -13.40
C ARG A 230 -31.38 4.63 -14.53
N LEU A 231 -32.09 5.18 -15.52
CA LEU A 231 -32.54 4.41 -16.68
C LEU A 231 -31.38 3.94 -17.56
N ALA A 232 -30.40 4.80 -17.75
CA ALA A 232 -29.18 4.43 -18.48
C ALA A 232 -28.38 3.34 -17.76
N ALA A 233 -28.22 3.45 -16.43
CA ALA A 233 -27.55 2.44 -15.63
C ALA A 233 -28.23 1.07 -15.71
N GLN A 234 -29.58 1.04 -15.81
CA GLN A 234 -30.31 -0.20 -16.09
C GLN A 234 -29.92 -0.76 -17.47
N ARG A 235 -29.92 0.06 -18.52
CA ARG A 235 -29.54 -0.39 -19.87
C ARG A 235 -28.09 -0.86 -19.94
N GLY A 236 -27.16 -0.11 -19.30
CA GLY A 236 -25.74 -0.48 -19.21
C GLY A 236 -25.53 -1.78 -18.43
N GLY A 237 -26.19 -1.91 -17.28
CA GLY A 237 -26.15 -3.11 -16.46
C GLY A 237 -26.69 -4.35 -17.19
N GLU A 238 -27.81 -4.21 -17.91
CA GLU A 238 -28.34 -5.31 -18.74
C GLU A 238 -27.40 -5.69 -19.89
N ALA A 239 -26.71 -4.72 -20.50
CA ALA A 239 -25.70 -5.01 -21.51
C ALA A 239 -24.55 -5.84 -20.94
N VAL A 240 -24.04 -5.48 -19.76
CA VAL A 240 -23.01 -6.25 -19.03
C VAL A 240 -23.53 -7.65 -18.69
N LEU A 241 -24.69 -7.75 -18.04
CA LEU A 241 -25.23 -9.02 -17.56
C LEU A 241 -25.62 -9.97 -18.68
N SER A 242 -25.98 -9.45 -19.88
CA SER A 242 -26.22 -10.27 -21.06
C SER A 242 -24.98 -11.03 -21.53
N ALA A 243 -23.77 -10.54 -21.22
CA ALA A 243 -22.50 -11.16 -21.58
C ALA A 243 -21.84 -11.91 -20.41
N ASN A 244 -22.00 -11.39 -19.18
CA ASN A 244 -21.50 -12.01 -17.97
C ASN A 244 -22.46 -11.72 -16.80
N SER A 245 -23.40 -12.63 -16.56
CA SER A 245 -24.43 -12.49 -15.52
C SER A 245 -23.87 -12.57 -14.08
N LYS A 246 -22.57 -12.82 -13.91
CA LYS A 246 -21.90 -12.96 -12.61
C LYS A 246 -21.28 -11.67 -12.09
N LEU A 247 -21.11 -10.65 -12.95
CA LEU A 247 -20.46 -9.40 -12.58
C LEU A 247 -21.37 -8.53 -11.70
N LEU A 248 -20.77 -7.83 -10.76
CA LEU A 248 -21.40 -6.71 -10.07
C LEU A 248 -21.51 -5.51 -11.02
N ILE A 249 -22.56 -4.72 -10.83
CA ILE A 249 -22.84 -3.50 -11.55
C ILE A 249 -22.69 -2.36 -10.56
N PHE A 250 -21.63 -1.57 -10.70
CA PHE A 250 -21.41 -0.39 -9.89
C PHE A 250 -22.11 0.80 -10.57
N VAL A 251 -22.90 1.52 -9.79
CA VAL A 251 -23.73 2.61 -10.29
C VAL A 251 -23.51 3.83 -9.42
N GLU A 252 -22.89 4.83 -9.99
CA GLU A 252 -22.66 6.10 -9.32
C GLU A 252 -23.97 6.91 -9.18
N GLY A 253 -23.94 7.91 -8.31
CA GLY A 253 -25.00 8.90 -8.21
C GLY A 253 -24.95 9.92 -9.34
N VAL A 254 -25.61 11.06 -9.13
CA VAL A 254 -25.57 12.24 -9.99
C VAL A 254 -25.04 13.44 -9.20
N GLN A 255 -24.95 14.62 -9.82
CA GLN A 255 -24.59 15.84 -9.10
C GLN A 255 -25.78 16.39 -8.31
N SER A 256 -26.97 16.47 -8.92
CA SER A 256 -28.11 17.16 -8.34
C SER A 256 -29.34 16.28 -8.26
N PHE A 257 -30.05 16.30 -7.10
CA PHE A 257 -31.33 15.66 -6.90
C PHE A 257 -32.25 16.54 -6.06
N ASN A 258 -33.47 16.84 -6.58
CA ASN A 258 -34.49 17.66 -5.91
C ASN A 258 -33.94 18.97 -5.33
N GLY A 259 -33.07 19.67 -6.10
CA GLY A 259 -32.48 20.94 -5.71
C GLY A 259 -31.33 20.85 -4.69
N SER A 260 -30.91 19.64 -4.34
CA SER A 260 -29.75 19.41 -3.49
C SER A 260 -28.57 18.96 -4.35
N SER A 261 -27.47 19.73 -4.34
CA SER A 261 -26.23 19.37 -5.06
C SER A 261 -25.23 18.70 -4.13
N TYR A 262 -24.41 17.82 -4.72
CA TYR A 262 -23.31 17.13 -4.07
C TYR A 262 -22.15 16.95 -5.07
N TRP A 263 -21.15 16.14 -4.74
CA TRP A 263 -20.08 15.79 -5.67
C TRP A 263 -20.63 15.10 -6.92
N TRP A 264 -19.97 15.30 -8.05
CA TRP A 264 -20.25 14.53 -9.26
C TRP A 264 -20.19 13.03 -8.95
N GLY A 265 -21.14 12.26 -9.46
CA GLY A 265 -21.24 10.83 -9.12
C GLY A 265 -21.59 10.52 -7.67
N GLY A 266 -21.66 11.52 -6.78
CA GLY A 266 -21.80 11.27 -5.33
C GLY A 266 -23.23 11.34 -4.78
N ASN A 267 -24.17 11.98 -5.46
CA ASN A 267 -25.54 12.19 -4.98
C ASN A 267 -26.44 11.01 -5.30
N LEU A 268 -26.65 10.15 -4.32
CA LEU A 268 -27.51 8.97 -4.38
C LEU A 268 -28.85 9.16 -3.63
N GLN A 269 -29.24 10.38 -3.27
CA GLN A 269 -30.48 10.64 -2.53
C GLN A 269 -31.72 10.04 -3.19
N GLY A 270 -31.72 9.94 -4.52
CA GLY A 270 -32.82 9.35 -5.31
C GLY A 270 -32.84 7.83 -5.33
N ALA A 271 -31.76 7.15 -4.97
CA ALA A 271 -31.61 5.71 -5.20
C ALA A 271 -32.58 4.86 -4.35
N GLY A 272 -32.91 5.29 -3.15
CA GLY A 272 -33.91 4.59 -2.31
C GLY A 272 -35.33 4.71 -2.85
N GLN A 273 -35.65 5.85 -3.48
CA GLN A 273 -36.99 6.07 -4.07
C GLN A 273 -37.11 5.47 -5.48
N TYR A 274 -36.04 5.56 -6.25
CA TYR A 274 -35.98 5.09 -7.63
C TYR A 274 -34.76 4.14 -7.78
N PRO A 275 -34.84 2.90 -7.25
CA PRO A 275 -33.73 1.97 -7.34
C PRO A 275 -33.43 1.54 -8.78
N VAL A 276 -32.19 1.21 -9.05
CA VAL A 276 -31.79 0.52 -10.28
C VAL A 276 -32.29 -0.91 -10.23
N GLN A 277 -33.02 -1.33 -11.25
CA GLN A 277 -33.59 -2.66 -11.36
C GLN A 277 -32.93 -3.41 -12.53
N LEU A 278 -32.40 -4.59 -12.26
CA LEU A 278 -31.74 -5.45 -13.23
C LEU A 278 -32.43 -6.81 -13.29
N SER A 279 -32.35 -7.47 -14.45
CA SER A 279 -32.93 -8.80 -14.67
C SER A 279 -32.28 -9.87 -13.79
N VAL A 280 -31.03 -9.69 -13.38
CA VAL A 280 -30.33 -10.58 -12.44
C VAL A 280 -30.26 -9.90 -11.09
N ALA A 281 -30.96 -10.47 -10.11
CA ALA A 281 -30.96 -9.96 -8.74
C ALA A 281 -29.58 -10.07 -8.07
N GLY A 282 -29.33 -9.20 -7.07
CA GLY A 282 -28.10 -9.24 -6.29
C GLY A 282 -26.86 -8.83 -7.07
N ARG A 283 -26.98 -7.86 -7.98
CA ARG A 283 -25.83 -7.37 -8.79
C ARG A 283 -25.51 -5.90 -8.60
N VAL A 284 -26.40 -5.09 -8.07
CA VAL A 284 -26.20 -3.63 -7.94
C VAL A 284 -25.39 -3.31 -6.69
N VAL A 285 -24.36 -2.48 -6.85
CA VAL A 285 -23.62 -1.78 -5.81
C VAL A 285 -23.69 -0.31 -6.14
N TYR A 286 -24.17 0.53 -5.22
CA TYR A 286 -24.14 1.98 -5.43
C TYR A 286 -22.78 2.55 -5.11
N SER A 287 -22.30 3.44 -5.97
CA SER A 287 -21.01 4.11 -5.85
C SER A 287 -21.19 5.58 -5.51
N ALA A 288 -20.44 6.07 -4.55
CA ALA A 288 -20.38 7.48 -4.21
C ALA A 288 -18.96 8.02 -4.38
N HIS A 289 -18.83 9.29 -4.81
CA HIS A 289 -17.57 10.02 -4.80
C HIS A 289 -17.63 11.11 -3.74
N ASP A 290 -16.54 11.34 -3.04
CA ASP A 290 -16.43 12.34 -1.98
C ASP A 290 -15.00 12.86 -1.87
N TYR A 291 -14.84 14.19 -1.83
CA TYR A 291 -13.52 14.78 -1.86
C TYR A 291 -13.35 15.89 -0.80
N ALA A 292 -12.09 16.26 -0.57
CA ALA A 292 -11.71 17.31 0.34
C ALA A 292 -11.65 18.69 -0.36
N THR A 293 -11.32 19.73 0.41
CA THR A 293 -11.20 21.10 -0.10
C THR A 293 -10.09 21.27 -1.13
N SER A 294 -9.12 20.37 -1.19
CA SER A 294 -8.09 20.37 -2.24
C SER A 294 -8.65 20.13 -3.63
N VAL A 295 -9.80 19.46 -3.76
CA VAL A 295 -10.50 19.25 -5.04
C VAL A 295 -11.48 20.39 -5.31
N ALA A 296 -12.41 20.66 -4.39
CA ALA A 296 -13.30 21.82 -4.49
C ALA A 296 -13.89 22.20 -3.13
N GLN A 297 -14.07 23.51 -2.92
CA GLN A 297 -14.72 24.02 -1.72
C GLN A 297 -16.22 23.75 -1.77
N GLN A 298 -16.75 23.16 -0.68
CA GLN A 298 -18.16 22.90 -0.50
C GLN A 298 -18.69 23.60 0.75
N SER A 299 -20.00 23.87 0.79
CA SER A 299 -20.62 24.61 1.89
C SER A 299 -20.47 23.96 3.26
N TRP A 300 -20.48 22.65 3.32
CA TRP A 300 -20.35 21.89 4.58
C TRP A 300 -18.97 21.99 5.22
N PHE A 301 -17.91 22.34 4.51
CA PHE A 301 -16.59 22.59 5.08
C PHE A 301 -16.51 23.91 5.85
N SER A 302 -17.43 24.85 5.55
CA SER A 302 -17.53 26.14 6.23
C SER A 302 -18.57 26.13 7.35
N ASP A 303 -19.24 25.01 7.59
CA ASP A 303 -20.21 24.87 8.67
C ASP A 303 -19.49 24.96 10.04
N PRO A 304 -19.97 25.78 10.98
CA PRO A 304 -19.34 25.91 12.30
C PRO A 304 -19.23 24.60 13.10
N SER A 305 -20.02 23.60 12.77
CA SER A 305 -19.96 22.25 13.39
C SER A 305 -19.01 21.29 12.70
N PHE A 306 -18.31 21.69 11.63
CA PHE A 306 -17.35 20.82 10.94
C PHE A 306 -16.25 20.34 11.91
N PRO A 307 -15.91 19.05 11.95
CA PRO A 307 -16.37 17.94 11.11
C PRO A 307 -17.59 17.17 11.65
N ALA A 308 -18.21 17.60 12.73
CA ALA A 308 -19.33 16.88 13.36
C ALA A 308 -20.59 16.83 12.46
N ASN A 309 -20.72 17.75 11.49
CA ASN A 309 -21.79 17.77 10.50
C ASN A 309 -21.61 16.68 9.41
N MET A 310 -20.38 16.18 9.17
CA MET A 310 -20.06 15.34 8.02
C MET A 310 -20.84 14.01 7.99
N PRO A 311 -21.03 13.27 9.10
CA PRO A 311 -21.88 12.08 9.05
C PRO A 311 -23.29 12.36 8.50
N GLY A 312 -23.93 13.46 8.92
CA GLY A 312 -25.24 13.85 8.37
C GLY A 312 -25.21 14.23 6.90
N VAL A 313 -24.10 14.78 6.40
CA VAL A 313 -23.89 15.06 4.97
C VAL A 313 -23.79 13.73 4.21
N TRP A 314 -23.01 12.77 4.69
CA TRP A 314 -22.84 11.45 4.05
C TRP A 314 -24.13 10.62 4.12
N ASP A 315 -24.77 10.57 5.31
CA ASP A 315 -26.06 9.86 5.47
C ASP A 315 -27.10 10.34 4.48
N LYS A 316 -27.23 11.66 4.33
CA LYS A 316 -28.19 12.26 3.40
C LYS A 316 -27.94 11.86 1.96
N ASN A 317 -26.66 11.80 1.53
CA ASN A 317 -26.32 11.63 0.13
C ASN A 317 -26.18 10.16 -0.29
N TRP A 318 -25.64 9.30 0.58
CA TRP A 318 -25.36 7.89 0.20
C TRP A 318 -25.36 6.90 1.40
N GLY A 319 -25.01 7.34 2.60
CA GLY A 319 -24.87 6.44 3.75
C GLY A 319 -26.17 5.77 4.16
N TYR A 320 -27.31 6.44 3.98
CA TYR A 320 -28.63 5.89 4.31
C TYR A 320 -28.93 4.58 3.59
N LEU A 321 -28.42 4.36 2.38
CA LEU A 321 -28.61 3.11 1.62
C LEU A 321 -28.02 1.92 2.38
N PHE A 322 -26.86 2.11 2.97
CA PHE A 322 -26.20 1.11 3.79
C PHE A 322 -26.88 0.95 5.14
N ASP A 323 -27.17 2.04 5.84
CA ASP A 323 -27.73 2.00 7.20
C ASP A 323 -29.14 1.42 7.24
N GLN A 324 -29.94 1.68 6.22
CA GLN A 324 -31.28 1.08 6.05
C GLN A 324 -31.25 -0.31 5.41
N ASN A 325 -30.05 -0.88 5.17
CA ASN A 325 -29.87 -2.21 4.56
C ASN A 325 -30.54 -2.35 3.18
N LEU A 326 -30.53 -1.28 2.39
CA LEU A 326 -31.15 -1.26 1.05
C LEU A 326 -30.21 -1.85 -0.01
N ALA A 327 -28.93 -1.46 0.03
CA ALA A 327 -27.91 -1.92 -0.89
C ALA A 327 -26.50 -1.72 -0.32
N PRO A 328 -25.49 -2.44 -0.84
CA PRO A 328 -24.10 -2.09 -0.55
C PRO A 328 -23.77 -0.71 -1.12
N VAL A 329 -22.96 0.04 -0.37
CA VAL A 329 -22.39 1.32 -0.81
C VAL A 329 -20.88 1.17 -0.91
N TRP A 330 -20.34 1.60 -2.03
CA TRP A 330 -18.92 1.69 -2.31
C TRP A 330 -18.55 3.16 -2.55
N VAL A 331 -17.61 3.69 -1.78
CA VAL A 331 -17.03 5.00 -2.05
C VAL A 331 -15.94 4.78 -3.10
N GLY A 332 -16.33 4.93 -4.36
CA GLY A 332 -15.50 4.59 -5.53
C GLY A 332 -14.29 5.48 -5.68
N GLU A 333 -14.47 6.76 -5.31
CA GLU A 333 -13.38 7.71 -5.24
C GLU A 333 -13.49 8.60 -4.02
N PHE A 334 -12.38 8.78 -3.33
CA PHE A 334 -12.15 9.83 -2.34
C PHE A 334 -10.65 10.09 -2.20
N GLY A 335 -10.29 11.34 -2.01
CA GLY A 335 -8.87 11.69 -1.97
C GLY A 335 -8.64 13.13 -1.53
N THR A 336 -7.37 13.45 -1.27
CA THR A 336 -6.93 14.77 -0.82
C THR A 336 -5.42 14.91 -0.90
N THR A 337 -4.91 16.13 -1.07
CA THR A 337 -3.48 16.43 -0.93
C THR A 337 -3.00 16.38 0.52
N LEU A 338 -3.89 16.46 1.53
CA LEU A 338 -3.59 16.61 2.97
C LEU A 338 -2.87 17.92 3.34
N GLN A 339 -2.79 18.90 2.44
CA GLN A 339 -2.05 20.14 2.70
C GLN A 339 -2.76 21.08 3.68
N SER A 340 -4.09 21.02 3.79
CA SER A 340 -4.86 21.83 4.71
C SER A 340 -5.27 21.06 5.97
N ALA A 341 -5.48 21.78 7.07
CA ALA A 341 -6.04 21.18 8.30
C ALA A 341 -7.48 20.67 8.09
N THR A 342 -8.24 21.33 7.21
CA THR A 342 -9.59 20.91 6.82
C THR A 342 -9.57 19.57 6.12
N ASP A 343 -8.66 19.38 5.16
CA ASP A 343 -8.48 18.12 4.42
C ASP A 343 -8.12 16.96 5.34
N GLN A 344 -7.18 17.21 6.25
CA GLN A 344 -6.76 16.20 7.24
C GLN A 344 -7.90 15.81 8.17
N THR A 345 -8.69 16.79 8.59
CA THR A 345 -9.84 16.58 9.49
C THR A 345 -10.97 15.85 8.79
N TRP A 346 -11.26 16.22 7.53
CA TRP A 346 -12.23 15.53 6.70
C TRP A 346 -11.84 14.05 6.49
N LEU A 347 -10.59 13.76 6.10
CA LEU A 347 -10.16 12.38 5.85
C LEU A 347 -10.25 11.52 7.12
N ARG A 348 -9.90 12.05 8.30
CA ARG A 348 -10.08 11.32 9.57
C ARG A 348 -11.56 11.01 9.82
N ALA A 349 -12.44 12.00 9.62
CA ALA A 349 -13.87 11.82 9.82
C ALA A 349 -14.45 10.78 8.83
N LEU A 350 -14.06 10.85 7.55
CA LEU A 350 -14.52 9.89 6.53
C LEU A 350 -14.04 8.47 6.84
N VAL A 351 -12.76 8.29 7.17
CA VAL A 351 -12.22 6.97 7.55
C VAL A 351 -12.95 6.37 8.75
N GLN A 352 -13.29 7.20 9.73
CA GLN A 352 -14.10 6.75 10.86
C GLN A 352 -15.53 6.37 10.44
N TYR A 353 -16.14 7.13 9.54
CA TYR A 353 -17.47 6.86 8.99
C TYR A 353 -17.50 5.59 8.14
N LEU A 354 -16.43 5.30 7.38
CA LEU A 354 -16.26 4.05 6.62
C LEU A 354 -16.20 2.79 7.50
N ARG A 355 -16.13 2.95 8.81
CA ARG A 355 -16.06 1.94 9.87
C ARG A 355 -14.77 1.12 9.86
N PRO A 356 -13.98 1.18 10.93
CA PRO A 356 -12.72 0.44 11.04
C PRO A 356 -12.92 -1.08 10.88
N THR A 357 -12.03 -1.72 10.14
CA THR A 357 -12.09 -3.17 9.83
C THR A 357 -12.02 -4.03 11.09
N ALA A 358 -11.22 -3.62 12.08
CA ALA A 358 -11.07 -4.36 13.33
C ALA A 358 -12.37 -4.50 14.13
N THR A 359 -13.32 -3.56 13.99
CA THR A 359 -14.59 -3.56 14.74
C THR A 359 -15.80 -3.94 13.89
N ALA A 360 -15.81 -3.60 12.61
CA ALA A 360 -16.95 -3.80 11.73
C ALA A 360 -16.75 -4.94 10.72
N GLY A 361 -15.50 -5.35 10.46
CA GLY A 361 -15.22 -6.38 9.45
C GLY A 361 -15.78 -5.99 8.08
N ALA A 362 -16.49 -6.92 7.45
CA ALA A 362 -17.18 -6.69 6.18
C ALA A 362 -18.57 -6.03 6.32
N ASP A 363 -19.03 -5.75 7.54
CA ASP A 363 -20.23 -4.95 7.80
C ASP A 363 -19.89 -3.45 7.84
N SER A 364 -19.36 -2.97 6.75
CA SER A 364 -18.78 -1.64 6.58
C SER A 364 -18.88 -1.19 5.14
N PHE A 365 -18.67 0.11 4.91
CA PHE A 365 -18.64 0.65 3.57
C PHE A 365 -17.46 0.07 2.78
N GLN A 366 -17.69 -0.18 1.50
CA GLN A 366 -16.67 -0.55 0.53
C GLN A 366 -15.96 0.73 0.06
N TRP A 367 -14.70 0.64 -0.37
CA TRP A 367 -14.00 1.86 -0.80
C TRP A 367 -12.80 1.60 -1.71
N THR A 368 -12.47 2.60 -2.56
CA THR A 368 -11.22 2.74 -3.31
C THR A 368 -10.72 4.17 -3.24
N PHE A 369 -9.47 4.36 -2.82
CA PHE A 369 -8.87 5.69 -2.65
C PHE A 369 -8.38 6.26 -3.99
N TRP A 370 -8.60 7.53 -4.26
CA TRP A 370 -8.04 8.25 -5.39
C TRP A 370 -6.77 8.99 -4.96
N SER A 371 -5.56 8.52 -5.37
CA SER A 371 -5.26 7.40 -6.23
C SER A 371 -3.89 6.77 -5.89
N TRP A 372 -3.52 5.69 -6.58
CA TRP A 372 -2.16 5.13 -6.55
C TRP A 372 -1.12 6.11 -7.09
N ASN A 373 -1.48 6.74 -8.20
CA ASN A 373 -0.68 7.62 -9.02
C ASN A 373 -0.29 8.92 -8.31
N PRO A 374 0.98 9.32 -8.29
CA PRO A 374 1.40 10.62 -7.70
C PRO A 374 0.96 11.82 -8.54
N ASN A 375 0.71 11.63 -9.83
CA ASN A 375 0.42 12.70 -10.80
C ASN A 375 -1.07 13.09 -10.91
N SER A 376 -1.89 12.82 -9.88
CA SER A 376 -3.19 13.45 -9.71
C SER A 376 -2.99 14.86 -9.15
N GLY A 377 -3.41 15.89 -9.91
CA GLY A 377 -3.06 17.28 -9.61
C GLY A 377 -3.73 17.86 -8.37
N ASP A 378 -4.89 17.34 -8.00
CA ASP A 378 -5.77 17.83 -6.93
C ASP A 378 -5.78 16.98 -5.67
N THR A 379 -5.32 15.74 -5.76
CA THR A 379 -5.23 14.82 -4.62
C THR A 379 -3.80 14.31 -4.38
N GLY A 380 -2.94 14.28 -5.42
CA GLY A 380 -1.72 13.50 -5.41
C GLY A 380 -2.00 12.00 -5.23
N GLY A 381 -1.00 11.20 -4.97
CA GLY A 381 -1.11 9.75 -4.86
C GLY A 381 -0.74 9.17 -3.51
N ILE A 382 -0.92 7.85 -3.39
CA ILE A 382 -0.28 7.02 -2.36
C ILE A 382 1.22 6.89 -2.66
N LEU A 383 1.62 6.86 -3.93
CA LEU A 383 3.03 6.98 -4.29
C LEU A 383 3.48 8.45 -4.26
N ASN A 384 4.76 8.65 -4.01
CA ASN A 384 5.47 9.90 -4.26
C ASN A 384 5.89 10.00 -5.75
N ASP A 385 6.35 11.17 -6.18
CA ASP A 385 6.69 11.48 -7.58
C ASP A 385 7.77 10.57 -8.20
N ASP A 386 8.51 9.82 -7.38
CA ASP A 386 9.45 8.80 -7.84
C ASP A 386 8.80 7.49 -8.29
N TRP A 387 7.49 7.37 -8.21
CA TRP A 387 6.68 6.18 -8.54
C TRP A 387 7.05 4.92 -7.76
N THR A 388 7.83 5.04 -6.71
CA THR A 388 8.38 3.91 -5.95
C THR A 388 8.10 4.02 -4.46
N THR A 389 8.40 5.17 -3.88
CA THR A 389 8.23 5.37 -2.44
C THR A 389 6.79 5.75 -2.09
N VAL A 390 6.36 5.30 -0.92
CA VAL A 390 4.98 5.50 -0.42
C VAL A 390 4.91 6.77 0.39
N ASN A 391 3.89 7.58 0.17
CA ASN A 391 3.48 8.63 1.08
C ASN A 391 2.89 7.99 2.34
N THR A 392 3.75 7.67 3.30
CA THR A 392 3.39 6.95 4.52
C THR A 392 2.41 7.70 5.40
N VAL A 393 2.36 9.02 5.30
CA VAL A 393 1.39 9.85 6.04
C VAL A 393 -0.01 9.59 5.46
N LYS A 394 -0.16 9.71 4.14
CA LYS A 394 -1.43 9.50 3.46
C LYS A 394 -1.92 8.06 3.60
N ASP A 395 -1.04 7.09 3.37
CA ASP A 395 -1.34 5.66 3.54
C ASP A 395 -1.72 5.31 4.99
N GLY A 396 -1.08 5.96 5.96
CA GLY A 396 -1.35 5.80 7.39
C GLY A 396 -2.77 6.20 7.80
N TYR A 397 -3.38 7.21 7.17
CA TYR A 397 -4.77 7.59 7.43
C TYR A 397 -5.75 6.44 7.11
N LEU A 398 -5.44 5.63 6.11
CA LEU A 398 -6.30 4.53 5.64
C LEU A 398 -6.11 3.23 6.43
N ALA A 399 -5.12 3.15 7.30
CA ALA A 399 -4.70 1.90 7.97
C ALA A 399 -5.86 1.17 8.68
N SER A 400 -6.75 1.90 9.36
CA SER A 400 -7.85 1.30 10.13
C SER A 400 -8.97 0.70 9.28
N VAL A 401 -9.09 1.10 8.01
CA VAL A 401 -10.14 0.64 7.09
C VAL A 401 -9.62 -0.33 6.04
N LYS A 402 -8.33 -0.60 5.97
CA LYS A 402 -7.75 -1.64 5.12
C LYS A 402 -8.27 -3.03 5.51
N SER A 403 -8.34 -3.94 4.56
CA SER A 403 -8.88 -5.28 4.75
C SER A 403 -7.88 -6.31 4.22
N PRO A 404 -7.83 -7.52 4.80
CA PRO A 404 -7.01 -8.60 4.27
C PRO A 404 -7.26 -8.83 2.77
N GLY A 405 -6.22 -9.23 2.03
CA GLY A 405 -6.33 -9.65 0.65
C GLY A 405 -7.21 -10.91 0.50
N PHE A 406 -7.62 -11.16 -0.73
CA PHE A 406 -8.39 -12.36 -1.10
C PHE A 406 -7.44 -13.50 -1.47
N GLY A 407 -7.89 -14.76 -1.32
CA GLY A 407 -7.10 -15.91 -1.76
C GLY A 407 -6.79 -15.83 -3.27
N GLY A 408 -5.52 -15.93 -3.64
CA GLY A 408 -5.06 -15.84 -5.05
C GLY A 408 -5.18 -17.18 -5.79
N GLY A 409 -5.51 -17.12 -7.07
CA GLY A 409 -5.46 -18.24 -8.04
C GLY A 409 -6.32 -17.98 -9.26
N PRO A 410 -5.88 -18.32 -10.49
CA PRO A 410 -6.71 -18.22 -11.68
C PRO A 410 -7.82 -19.29 -11.64
N GLY A 411 -9.06 -18.83 -11.50
CA GLY A 411 -10.28 -19.57 -11.79
C GLY A 411 -10.43 -20.90 -11.06
N GLY A 412 -10.72 -20.87 -9.77
CA GLY A 412 -11.08 -22.10 -9.10
C GLY A 412 -11.50 -21.85 -7.66
N GLY A 413 -12.78 -22.08 -7.35
CA GLY A 413 -13.24 -22.29 -5.99
C GLY A 413 -12.63 -23.57 -5.44
N GLY A 414 -11.43 -23.46 -4.89
CA GLY A 414 -10.80 -24.47 -4.05
C GLY A 414 -10.51 -23.86 -2.68
N PRO A 415 -10.37 -24.65 -1.62
CA PRO A 415 -9.95 -24.14 -0.32
C PRO A 415 -8.66 -23.33 -0.52
N GLY A 416 -8.58 -22.16 0.12
CA GLY A 416 -7.37 -21.35 0.10
C GLY A 416 -6.16 -22.20 0.39
N ASP A 417 -5.03 -21.89 -0.26
CA ASP A 417 -3.78 -22.61 -0.03
C ASP A 417 -3.44 -22.67 1.46
N THR A 418 -3.35 -23.88 1.96
CA THR A 418 -3.02 -24.20 3.35
C THR A 418 -1.70 -24.96 3.48
N GLN A 419 -1.04 -25.19 2.34
CA GLN A 419 0.23 -25.89 2.31
C GLN A 419 1.37 -24.90 2.53
N PRO A 420 2.13 -24.98 3.61
CA PRO A 420 3.30 -24.13 3.78
C PRO A 420 4.39 -24.48 2.76
N PRO A 421 5.17 -23.50 2.30
CA PRO A 421 6.36 -23.76 1.51
C PRO A 421 7.28 -24.80 2.15
N SER A 422 8.08 -25.46 1.31
CA SER A 422 9.16 -26.30 1.81
C SER A 422 10.12 -25.50 2.70
N MET A 423 10.65 -26.13 3.73
CA MET A 423 11.65 -25.54 4.62
C MET A 423 12.86 -25.06 3.81
N PRO A 424 13.36 -23.82 4.00
CA PRO A 424 14.59 -23.36 3.34
C PRO A 424 15.77 -24.28 3.68
N GLY A 425 16.39 -24.83 2.63
CA GLY A 425 17.57 -25.70 2.80
C GLY A 425 18.87 -24.92 2.68
N GLY A 426 19.99 -25.50 3.14
CA GLY A 426 21.32 -24.98 2.88
C GLY A 426 21.60 -23.58 3.46
N LEU A 427 20.92 -23.17 4.56
CA LEU A 427 21.26 -21.92 5.22
C LEU A 427 22.74 -21.92 5.63
N ALA A 428 23.49 -20.95 5.15
CA ALA A 428 24.92 -20.82 5.36
C ALA A 428 25.31 -19.36 5.63
N VAL A 429 26.38 -19.21 6.41
CA VAL A 429 27.06 -17.93 6.60
C VAL A 429 28.01 -17.71 5.44
N THR A 430 27.84 -16.65 4.67
CA THR A 430 28.67 -16.32 3.49
C THR A 430 29.70 -15.23 3.77
N GLY A 431 29.54 -14.49 4.86
CA GLY A 431 30.48 -13.46 5.27
C GLY A 431 30.26 -13.00 6.70
N VAL A 432 31.34 -12.60 7.36
CA VAL A 432 31.31 -12.07 8.72
C VAL A 432 32.24 -10.87 8.81
N THR A 433 31.77 -9.78 9.41
CA THR A 433 32.59 -8.62 9.78
C THR A 433 32.51 -8.40 11.30
N ALA A 434 33.11 -7.33 11.81
CA ALA A 434 32.95 -6.95 13.21
C ALA A 434 31.52 -6.49 13.58
N SER A 435 30.71 -6.12 12.59
CA SER A 435 29.38 -5.52 12.81
C SER A 435 28.28 -6.12 11.93
N SER A 436 28.57 -7.15 11.14
CA SER A 436 27.57 -7.78 10.28
C SER A 436 27.82 -9.27 10.05
N VAL A 437 26.74 -9.99 9.70
CA VAL A 437 26.73 -11.37 9.26
C VAL A 437 25.92 -11.46 7.95
N SER A 438 26.50 -12.01 6.91
CA SER A 438 25.85 -12.29 5.64
C SER A 438 25.43 -13.75 5.56
N LEU A 439 24.19 -13.99 5.11
CA LEU A 439 23.55 -15.28 5.03
C LEU A 439 23.09 -15.57 3.61
N SER A 440 23.09 -16.85 3.21
CA SER A 440 22.41 -17.33 2.00
C SER A 440 21.76 -18.69 2.26
N TRP A 441 20.75 -19.03 1.46
CA TRP A 441 20.03 -20.29 1.53
C TRP A 441 19.53 -20.73 0.16
N ALA A 442 19.11 -21.98 0.03
CA ALA A 442 18.49 -22.50 -1.16
C ALA A 442 17.02 -22.05 -1.26
N ALA A 443 16.54 -21.78 -2.47
CA ALA A 443 15.15 -21.46 -2.70
C ALA A 443 14.23 -22.59 -2.24
N SER A 444 13.15 -22.23 -1.55
CA SER A 444 12.06 -23.12 -1.21
C SER A 444 11.13 -23.32 -2.40
N THR A 445 10.37 -24.41 -2.39
CA THR A 445 9.30 -24.70 -3.34
C THR A 445 7.96 -24.70 -2.66
N ASP A 446 6.93 -24.39 -3.40
CA ASP A 446 5.55 -24.34 -2.95
C ASP A 446 4.62 -24.59 -4.15
N ASP A 447 3.42 -25.11 -3.92
CA ASP A 447 2.47 -25.42 -5.00
C ASP A 447 1.80 -24.17 -5.58
N THR A 448 1.75 -23.07 -4.83
CA THR A 448 1.27 -21.76 -5.28
C THR A 448 2.40 -20.73 -5.44
N GLY A 449 3.58 -21.02 -4.92
CA GLY A 449 4.78 -20.21 -5.07
C GLY A 449 5.22 -19.46 -3.81
N VAL A 450 6.55 -19.40 -3.62
CA VAL A 450 7.19 -18.69 -2.50
C VAL A 450 7.27 -17.20 -2.82
N THR A 451 6.72 -16.36 -1.94
CA THR A 451 6.74 -14.89 -2.07
C THR A 451 7.90 -14.22 -1.33
N GLY A 452 8.54 -14.92 -0.40
CA GLY A 452 9.67 -14.37 0.34
C GLY A 452 10.10 -15.22 1.52
N TYR A 453 11.02 -14.65 2.30
CA TYR A 453 11.62 -15.32 3.45
C TYR A 453 11.64 -14.42 4.67
N GLU A 454 11.43 -15.00 5.82
CA GLU A 454 11.57 -14.38 7.12
C GLU A 454 12.86 -14.83 7.78
N VAL A 455 13.72 -13.89 8.15
CA VAL A 455 15.00 -14.16 8.82
C VAL A 455 14.85 -13.90 10.31
N TYR A 456 15.31 -14.86 11.10
CA TYR A 456 15.24 -14.80 12.56
C TYR A 456 16.65 -14.83 13.14
N ARG A 457 16.89 -13.99 14.16
CA ARG A 457 18.11 -13.96 14.96
C ARG A 457 17.75 -14.24 16.43
N GLY A 458 18.30 -15.29 17.00
CA GLY A 458 18.00 -15.66 18.39
C GLY A 458 16.51 -15.92 18.66
N GLY A 459 15.76 -16.39 17.65
CA GLY A 459 14.32 -16.62 17.73
C GLY A 459 13.44 -15.40 17.43
N SER A 460 14.02 -14.19 17.31
CA SER A 460 13.28 -12.97 16.96
C SER A 460 13.42 -12.67 15.47
N LYS A 461 12.32 -12.33 14.81
CA LYS A 461 12.31 -11.92 13.40
C LYS A 461 13.06 -10.60 13.23
N VAL A 462 14.07 -10.56 12.36
CA VAL A 462 14.89 -9.38 12.07
C VAL A 462 14.69 -8.82 10.68
N ALA A 463 14.20 -9.64 9.72
CA ALA A 463 13.93 -9.18 8.36
C ALA A 463 12.86 -10.02 7.67
N SER A 464 12.27 -9.44 6.60
CA SER A 464 11.56 -10.14 5.54
C SER A 464 12.18 -9.72 4.21
N VAL A 465 12.56 -10.70 3.38
CA VAL A 465 13.25 -10.47 2.10
C VAL A 465 12.63 -11.32 1.00
N ALA A 466 12.62 -10.83 -0.23
CA ALA A 466 12.12 -11.59 -1.38
C ALA A 466 13.13 -12.61 -1.91
N GLY A 467 14.43 -12.32 -1.78
CA GLY A 467 15.53 -13.18 -2.28
C GLY A 467 16.03 -14.18 -1.26
N THR A 468 17.01 -14.98 -1.66
CA THR A 468 17.62 -16.06 -0.89
C THR A 468 18.91 -15.68 -0.18
N SER A 469 19.08 -14.40 0.15
CA SER A 469 20.23 -13.87 0.90
C SER A 469 19.81 -12.68 1.76
N TYR A 470 20.57 -12.45 2.84
CA TYR A 470 20.37 -11.33 3.74
C TYR A 470 21.67 -10.98 4.45
N THR A 471 21.90 -9.69 4.70
CA THR A 471 23.00 -9.22 5.54
C THR A 471 22.44 -8.52 6.78
N ASP A 472 22.68 -9.09 7.93
CA ASP A 472 22.33 -8.54 9.24
C ASP A 472 23.45 -7.60 9.71
N GLY A 473 23.11 -6.34 9.95
CA GLY A 473 24.05 -5.29 10.33
C GLY A 473 23.79 -4.72 11.72
N GLY A 474 24.70 -3.87 12.20
CA GLY A 474 24.58 -3.25 13.53
C GLY A 474 24.86 -4.20 14.68
N LEU A 475 25.58 -5.28 14.45
CA LEU A 475 25.89 -6.30 15.42
C LEU A 475 27.08 -5.91 16.30
N GLY A 476 27.12 -6.44 17.53
CA GLY A 476 28.29 -6.33 18.41
C GLY A 476 29.46 -7.15 17.89
N ALA A 477 30.69 -6.65 18.03
CA ALA A 477 31.91 -7.38 17.68
C ALA A 477 32.16 -8.56 18.63
N ALA A 478 32.85 -9.59 18.15
CA ALA A 478 33.19 -10.82 18.88
C ALA A 478 31.97 -11.48 19.55
N THR A 479 30.79 -11.35 18.96
CA THR A 479 29.53 -11.83 19.53
C THR A 479 28.93 -12.92 18.64
N ALA A 480 28.47 -13.99 19.25
CA ALA A 480 27.83 -15.11 18.56
C ALA A 480 26.34 -14.84 18.37
N TYR A 481 25.84 -15.07 17.16
CA TYR A 481 24.44 -14.93 16.78
C TYR A 481 23.96 -16.21 16.08
N SER A 482 22.77 -16.68 16.45
CA SER A 482 22.14 -17.84 15.82
C SER A 482 21.02 -17.36 14.88
N TYR A 483 20.98 -17.94 13.67
CA TYR A 483 20.00 -17.57 12.63
C TYR A 483 19.22 -18.78 12.16
N THR A 484 17.93 -18.55 11.87
CA THR A 484 17.06 -19.45 11.11
C THR A 484 16.29 -18.66 10.07
N VAL A 485 15.83 -19.33 9.02
CA VAL A 485 15.03 -18.73 7.94
C VAL A 485 13.78 -19.56 7.74
N ARG A 486 12.66 -18.90 7.45
CA ARG A 486 11.39 -19.52 7.04
C ARG A 486 10.96 -18.94 5.70
N ALA A 487 10.41 -19.77 4.84
CA ALA A 487 9.77 -19.32 3.60
C ALA A 487 8.31 -18.97 3.86
N LYS A 488 7.78 -18.04 3.07
CA LYS A 488 6.40 -17.61 3.10
C LYS A 488 5.82 -17.59 1.69
N ASP A 489 4.56 -18.06 1.52
CA ASP A 489 3.79 -17.99 0.29
C ASP A 489 2.88 -16.75 0.20
N ALA A 490 2.07 -16.69 -0.85
CA ALA A 490 1.10 -15.61 -1.05
C ALA A 490 -0.13 -15.72 -0.13
N ALA A 491 -0.48 -16.93 0.29
CA ALA A 491 -1.60 -17.18 1.20
C ALA A 491 -1.27 -16.83 2.66
N GLY A 492 0.02 -16.63 2.97
CA GLY A 492 0.50 -16.31 4.31
C GLY A 492 0.96 -17.51 5.11
N ASN A 493 0.97 -18.73 4.51
CA ASN A 493 1.53 -19.89 5.18
C ASN A 493 3.05 -19.73 5.31
N VAL A 494 3.58 -20.20 6.42
CA VAL A 494 5.00 -20.07 6.75
C VAL A 494 5.58 -21.45 6.99
N SER A 495 6.69 -21.75 6.33
CA SER A 495 7.38 -23.04 6.42
C SER A 495 7.89 -23.35 7.83
N ALA A 496 8.27 -24.60 8.06
CA ALA A 496 9.17 -24.91 9.16
C ALA A 496 10.46 -24.08 9.07
N ALA A 497 11.09 -23.81 10.21
CA ALA A 497 12.37 -23.10 10.25
C ALA A 497 13.48 -23.96 9.65
N SER A 498 14.41 -23.35 8.92
CA SER A 498 15.65 -24.00 8.49
C SER A 498 16.43 -24.57 9.70
N ALA A 499 17.38 -25.45 9.43
CA ALA A 499 18.43 -25.71 10.39
C ALA A 499 19.10 -24.41 10.84
N ALA A 500 19.41 -24.29 12.13
CA ALA A 500 20.05 -23.07 12.64
C ALA A 500 21.53 -23.04 12.25
N VAL A 501 22.03 -21.85 11.90
CA VAL A 501 23.46 -21.58 11.76
C VAL A 501 23.88 -20.55 12.79
N THR A 502 25.10 -20.74 13.34
CA THR A 502 25.69 -19.77 14.25
C THR A 502 26.88 -19.09 13.59
N ALA A 503 26.91 -17.76 13.67
CA ALA A 503 28.03 -16.95 13.22
C ALA A 503 28.55 -16.11 14.39
N THR A 504 29.87 -16.05 14.55
CA THR A 504 30.49 -15.13 15.51
C THR A 504 31.07 -13.96 14.71
N THR A 505 30.64 -12.73 15.01
CA THR A 505 31.23 -11.52 14.41
C THR A 505 32.72 -11.44 14.72
N SER A 506 33.50 -10.94 13.78
CA SER A 506 34.93 -10.76 13.97
C SER A 506 35.21 -9.91 15.20
N ALA A 507 36.31 -10.17 15.90
CA ALA A 507 36.82 -9.27 16.92
C ALA A 507 37.01 -7.89 16.26
N GLY A 508 36.52 -6.85 16.88
CA GLY A 508 36.79 -5.48 16.48
C GLY A 508 38.29 -5.21 16.61
N GLY A 509 39.03 -5.49 15.57
CA GLY A 509 40.40 -5.01 15.46
C GLY A 509 40.35 -3.48 15.45
N GLY A 510 41.27 -2.78 16.13
CA GLY A 510 41.36 -1.34 16.08
C GLY A 510 41.51 -0.88 14.63
N GLY A 511 40.39 -0.71 13.93
CA GLY A 511 40.37 -0.22 12.58
C GLY A 511 40.79 1.23 12.58
N SER A 512 41.65 1.64 11.63
CA SER A 512 41.97 3.04 11.44
C SER A 512 40.80 3.73 10.72
N ALA A 513 40.44 4.91 11.19
CA ALA A 513 39.60 5.81 10.42
C ALA A 513 40.41 6.31 9.21
N GLY A 514 39.81 6.25 8.04
CA GLY A 514 40.36 6.78 6.80
C GLY A 514 39.30 7.57 6.06
N CYS A 515 39.68 8.54 5.24
CA CYS A 515 38.69 9.16 4.35
C CYS A 515 39.27 9.52 3.00
N ALA A 516 38.39 9.57 2.01
CA ALA A 516 38.62 10.14 0.70
C ALA A 516 37.64 11.29 0.48
N ALA A 517 38.06 12.27 -0.29
CA ALA A 517 37.17 13.36 -0.72
C ALA A 517 37.20 13.51 -2.23
N ALA A 518 36.04 13.83 -2.81
CA ALA A 518 35.90 14.18 -4.22
C ALA A 518 35.20 15.53 -4.35
N ILE A 519 35.67 16.39 -5.25
CA ILE A 519 35.08 17.71 -5.51
C ILE A 519 34.47 17.72 -6.90
N SER A 520 33.21 18.15 -6.99
CA SER A 520 32.50 18.46 -8.23
C SER A 520 32.26 19.98 -8.29
N LEU A 521 32.59 20.60 -9.42
CA LEU A 521 32.49 22.04 -9.62
C LEU A 521 31.38 22.37 -10.60
N ASN A 522 30.52 23.32 -10.23
CA ASN A 522 29.62 24.00 -11.14
C ASN A 522 30.06 25.44 -11.27
N ASP A 523 30.66 25.78 -12.42
CA ASP A 523 31.29 27.07 -12.70
C ASP A 523 30.46 27.85 -13.74
N TRP A 524 30.02 29.06 -13.39
CA TRP A 524 29.25 29.96 -14.26
C TRP A 524 30.02 31.22 -14.68
N GLY A 525 31.33 31.17 -14.62
CA GLY A 525 32.23 32.24 -15.09
C GLY A 525 32.51 33.35 -14.06
N SER A 526 31.49 33.98 -13.49
CA SER A 526 31.64 34.99 -12.43
C SER A 526 31.77 34.41 -11.03
N GLY A 527 31.51 33.09 -10.88
CA GLY A 527 31.60 32.36 -9.62
C GLY A 527 31.43 30.88 -9.82
N LEU A 528 31.47 30.13 -8.74
CA LEU A 528 31.28 28.68 -8.77
C LEU A 528 30.68 28.15 -7.46
N THR A 529 30.10 26.96 -7.55
CA THR A 529 29.78 26.11 -6.40
C THR A 529 30.65 24.85 -6.47
N ALA A 530 31.34 24.53 -5.38
CA ALA A 530 32.01 23.25 -5.19
C ALA A 530 31.14 22.36 -4.27
N THR A 531 30.73 21.20 -4.77
CA THR A 531 30.14 20.15 -3.94
C THR A 531 31.21 19.12 -3.62
N VAL A 532 31.44 18.88 -2.34
CA VAL A 532 32.49 17.98 -1.86
C VAL A 532 31.83 16.77 -1.19
N THR A 533 32.12 15.58 -1.69
CA THR A 533 31.70 14.31 -1.09
C THR A 533 32.85 13.73 -0.27
N VAL A 534 32.63 13.47 1.01
CA VAL A 534 33.57 12.81 1.92
C VAL A 534 33.10 11.41 2.20
N THR A 535 33.94 10.41 1.94
CA THR A 535 33.62 8.97 2.14
C THR A 535 34.61 8.39 3.16
N ASN A 536 34.11 7.68 4.16
CA ASN A 536 34.94 6.90 5.05
C ASN A 536 35.51 5.67 4.32
N THR A 537 36.83 5.66 4.08
CA THR A 537 37.55 4.53 3.46
C THR A 537 38.20 3.62 4.49
N GLY A 538 38.07 3.94 5.77
CA GLY A 538 38.60 3.13 6.87
C GLY A 538 37.64 1.97 7.25
N THR A 539 38.10 1.16 8.18
CA THR A 539 37.36 0.01 8.74
C THR A 539 36.72 0.34 10.09
N ALA A 540 36.93 1.54 10.62
CA ALA A 540 36.25 2.08 11.80
C ALA A 540 35.45 3.33 11.45
N ALA A 541 34.42 3.63 12.25
CA ALA A 541 33.71 4.91 12.12
C ALA A 541 34.62 6.09 12.40
N THR A 542 34.48 7.19 11.64
CA THR A 542 35.14 8.45 11.92
C THR A 542 34.52 9.14 13.13
N LYS A 543 35.26 9.93 13.87
CA LYS A 543 34.73 10.88 14.85
C LYS A 543 34.66 12.30 14.28
N GLY A 544 35.32 12.51 13.18
CA GLY A 544 35.35 13.76 12.43
C GLY A 544 36.18 13.59 11.16
N TRP A 545 36.09 14.58 10.28
CA TRP A 545 36.88 14.63 9.06
C TRP A 545 37.32 16.07 8.76
N GLN A 546 38.44 16.21 8.05
CA GLN A 546 38.96 17.45 7.52
C GLN A 546 39.33 17.24 6.06
N VAL A 547 38.90 18.16 5.20
CA VAL A 547 39.27 18.21 3.77
C VAL A 547 40.05 19.50 3.51
N VAL A 548 41.21 19.38 2.86
CA VAL A 548 42.07 20.50 2.50
C VAL A 548 42.31 20.47 1.00
N TRP A 549 42.20 21.63 0.36
CA TRP A 549 42.55 21.82 -1.06
C TRP A 549 43.07 23.25 -1.30
N THR A 550 43.61 23.48 -2.47
CA THR A 550 44.10 24.81 -2.87
C THR A 550 43.20 25.44 -3.92
N TRP A 551 42.92 26.73 -3.76
CA TRP A 551 42.28 27.57 -4.75
C TRP A 551 43.13 28.82 -5.02
N PRO A 552 43.16 29.34 -6.29
CA PRO A 552 43.86 30.57 -6.61
C PRO A 552 43.27 31.78 -5.88
N THR A 553 44.07 32.80 -5.68
CA THR A 553 43.70 34.04 -4.95
C THR A 553 42.52 34.76 -5.60
N GLY A 554 42.31 34.60 -6.90
CA GLY A 554 41.16 35.16 -7.64
C GLY A 554 39.80 34.47 -7.38
N LEU A 555 39.71 33.46 -6.52
CA LEU A 555 38.46 32.87 -6.02
C LEU A 555 38.26 33.29 -4.57
N GLN A 556 37.16 33.94 -4.25
CA GLN A 556 36.80 34.35 -2.88
C GLN A 556 35.59 33.59 -2.40
N ILE A 557 35.68 32.91 -1.23
CA ILE A 557 34.57 32.19 -0.64
C ILE A 557 33.47 33.19 -0.25
N SER A 558 32.28 33.02 -0.77
CA SER A 558 31.10 33.83 -0.49
C SER A 558 30.07 33.11 0.42
N GLY A 559 30.18 31.79 0.56
CA GLY A 559 29.32 31.00 1.43
C GLY A 559 29.78 29.54 1.54
N SER A 560 29.33 28.87 2.59
CA SER A 560 29.52 27.43 2.78
C SER A 560 28.33 26.83 3.56
N TRP A 561 28.10 25.56 3.38
CA TRP A 561 27.06 24.81 4.13
C TRP A 561 27.53 23.39 4.44
N SER A 562 27.06 22.84 5.53
CA SER A 562 27.35 21.49 6.03
C SER A 562 28.84 21.22 6.34
N ALA A 563 29.66 22.28 6.51
CA ALA A 563 31.02 22.22 7.02
C ALA A 563 31.41 23.56 7.61
N ASP A 564 32.37 23.53 8.55
CA ASP A 564 33.11 24.72 8.97
C ASP A 564 34.26 24.94 8.00
N VAL A 565 34.18 26.01 7.19
CA VAL A 565 35.12 26.28 6.11
C VAL A 565 35.93 27.53 6.41
N THR A 566 37.24 27.37 6.39
CA THR A 566 38.22 28.47 6.58
C THR A 566 39.17 28.56 5.39
N ARG A 567 39.71 29.76 5.14
CA ARG A 567 40.70 29.99 4.09
C ARG A 567 41.90 30.76 4.62
N GLY A 568 43.10 30.23 4.38
CA GLY A 568 44.37 30.89 4.64
C GLY A 568 45.18 30.97 3.36
N GLY A 569 45.27 32.18 2.76
CA GLY A 569 45.92 32.36 1.45
C GLY A 569 45.20 31.56 0.34
N GLN A 570 45.90 30.62 -0.27
CA GLN A 570 45.32 29.72 -1.29
C GLN A 570 44.72 28.43 -0.70
N THR A 571 44.99 28.13 0.56
CA THR A 571 44.54 26.90 1.20
C THR A 571 43.12 27.08 1.74
N VAL A 572 42.23 26.20 1.32
CA VAL A 572 40.86 26.04 1.87
C VAL A 572 40.84 24.82 2.76
N THR A 573 40.30 24.97 3.96
CA THR A 573 40.15 23.88 4.93
C THR A 573 38.69 23.81 5.34
N ALA A 574 38.08 22.63 5.16
CA ALA A 574 36.75 22.32 5.63
C ALA A 574 36.78 21.24 6.71
N ARG A 575 36.02 21.42 7.80
CA ARG A 575 35.91 20.48 8.90
C ARG A 575 34.46 20.04 9.07
N SER A 576 34.29 18.79 9.54
CA SER A 576 33.00 18.28 9.89
C SER A 576 32.33 19.09 10.99
N LEU A 577 31.00 19.16 10.92
CA LEU A 577 30.13 19.61 12.01
C LEU A 577 29.75 18.43 12.92
N ALA A 578 29.19 18.71 14.08
CA ALA A 578 28.86 17.67 15.05
C ALA A 578 27.89 16.59 14.50
N TYR A 579 27.01 16.96 13.58
CA TYR A 579 25.99 16.04 13.04
C TYR A 579 26.47 15.19 11.85
N ASN A 580 27.59 15.54 11.19
CA ASN A 580 28.04 14.83 9.98
C ASN A 580 29.52 14.36 10.07
N GLY A 581 30.13 14.46 11.24
CA GLY A 581 31.51 14.02 11.45
C GLY A 581 31.66 12.51 11.65
N VAL A 582 30.59 11.83 12.14
CA VAL A 582 30.61 10.39 12.37
C VAL A 582 30.10 9.67 11.12
N LEU A 583 31.02 9.03 10.40
CA LEU A 583 30.72 8.23 9.21
C LEU A 583 31.06 6.76 9.50
N ALA A 584 30.12 5.87 9.35
CA ALA A 584 30.37 4.43 9.36
C ALA A 584 31.31 4.04 8.19
N PRO A 585 32.00 2.90 8.24
CA PRO A 585 32.77 2.40 7.10
C PRO A 585 31.96 2.43 5.80
N ALA A 586 32.54 2.92 4.73
CA ALA A 586 31.91 3.13 3.40
C ALA A 586 30.77 4.20 3.36
N ALA A 587 30.36 4.79 4.47
CA ALA A 587 29.38 5.87 4.47
C ALA A 587 29.99 7.19 3.97
N SER A 588 29.15 8.02 3.37
CA SER A 588 29.51 9.31 2.81
C SER A 588 28.65 10.44 3.35
N THR A 589 29.18 11.66 3.33
CA THR A 589 28.46 12.92 3.55
C THR A 589 28.88 13.93 2.52
N THR A 590 28.10 15.00 2.33
CA THR A 590 28.39 16.08 1.40
C THR A 590 28.37 17.43 2.09
N PHE A 591 29.19 18.34 1.61
CA PHE A 591 29.12 19.75 1.97
C PHE A 591 29.37 20.61 0.73
N GLY A 592 29.10 21.90 0.81
CA GLY A 592 29.32 22.80 -0.31
C GLY A 592 29.99 24.09 0.04
N VAL A 593 30.66 24.65 -0.96
CA VAL A 593 31.34 25.97 -0.87
C VAL A 593 31.00 26.78 -2.10
N GLN A 594 30.48 27.97 -1.92
CA GLN A 594 30.29 28.96 -2.98
C GLN A 594 31.41 29.96 -3.01
N ALA A 595 31.89 30.28 -4.20
CA ALA A 595 32.94 31.29 -4.37
C ALA A 595 32.59 32.23 -5.53
N THR A 596 32.98 33.50 -5.37
CA THR A 596 32.95 34.52 -6.42
C THR A 596 34.34 34.61 -7.07
N ARG A 597 34.37 34.90 -8.36
CA ARG A 597 35.59 35.07 -9.12
C ARG A 597 35.93 36.55 -9.21
N THR A 598 37.08 36.94 -8.66
CA THR A 598 37.60 38.32 -8.72
C THR A 598 38.66 38.50 -9.81
N ASP A 599 39.13 37.40 -10.40
CA ASP A 599 40.06 37.37 -11.54
C ASP A 599 39.58 36.33 -12.54
N ALA A 600 39.22 36.75 -13.75
CA ALA A 600 38.68 35.90 -14.80
C ALA A 600 39.63 34.75 -15.24
N SER A 601 40.95 34.94 -15.01
CA SER A 601 41.97 33.92 -15.31
C SER A 601 42.14 32.85 -14.22
N ALA A 602 41.49 33.00 -13.06
CA ALA A 602 41.58 32.05 -11.95
C ALA A 602 40.88 30.74 -12.29
N ALA A 603 41.63 29.72 -12.72
CA ALA A 603 41.09 28.39 -13.02
C ALA A 603 40.67 27.66 -11.73
N ALA A 604 39.43 27.19 -11.70
CA ALA A 604 38.92 26.39 -10.59
C ALA A 604 39.30 24.91 -10.79
N SER A 605 40.46 24.51 -10.25
CA SER A 605 40.76 23.09 -10.09
C SER A 605 41.05 22.82 -8.60
N ALA A 606 40.66 21.67 -8.12
CA ALA A 606 40.89 21.32 -6.73
C ALA A 606 41.19 19.82 -6.60
N THR A 607 42.31 19.50 -6.00
CA THR A 607 42.63 18.12 -5.59
C THR A 607 42.49 18.07 -4.06
N PRO A 608 41.43 17.47 -3.54
CA PRO A 608 41.19 17.45 -2.10
C PRO A 608 42.04 16.38 -1.41
N VAL A 609 42.57 16.71 -0.25
CA VAL A 609 43.17 15.76 0.67
C VAL A 609 42.24 15.63 1.88
N CYS A 610 41.84 14.40 2.20
CA CYS A 610 40.96 14.11 3.33
C CYS A 610 41.76 13.46 4.47
N THR A 611 41.50 13.90 5.69
CA THR A 611 42.03 13.31 6.92
C THR A 611 40.89 13.03 7.87
N ALA A 612 40.76 11.78 8.33
CA ALA A 612 39.73 11.38 9.31
C ALA A 612 40.35 11.29 10.71
N THR A 613 39.54 11.61 11.73
CA THR A 613 39.84 11.31 13.14
C THR A 613 39.06 10.08 13.58
N SER A 614 39.70 9.19 14.32
CA SER A 614 39.16 7.97 14.89
C SER A 614 38.79 8.14 16.38
#